data_9aa871a2535e53121e94e9dd5b7d7897
#
_entry.id   9aa871a2535e53121e94e9dd5b7d7897
#
_cell.length_a   1.000
_cell.length_b   1.000
_cell.length_c   1.000
_cell.angle_alpha   90.00
_cell.angle_beta   90.00
_cell.angle_gamma   90.00
#
_symmetry.space_group_name_H-M   'P 1'
#
loop_
_entity.id
_entity.type
_entity.pdbx_description
1 polymer ?
#
loop_
_entity_poly.entity_id
_entity_poly.type
_entity_poly.pdbx_seq_one_letter_code
_entity_poly.pdbx_strand_id
1 'polypeptide(L)'
;MTNMIIIDRYDPRSDKEVLKEIFEDFINNKSYFFSNWEKFEIELNKRTLDLQYRNSMVVAKEGGKIVGFGTYTIFRDYLGIDRVLIHQIITKKDDSFKKGIEEQIIRELQLYIKRTLKLDKVYFICPDSDGALRSVFLKLGIKKSEYVWYEHEI
;
A
#
# COMPACT_ATOMS: atom_id res chain seq x y z
N MET A 1 -27.94 2.43 -3.00
CA MET A 1 -26.93 3.47 -2.70
C MET A 1 -25.56 2.85 -2.55
N THR A 2 -24.58 3.41 -3.23
CA THR A 2 -23.21 3.01 -3.05
C THR A 2 -22.66 3.65 -1.79
N ASN A 3 -22.06 2.85 -0.91
CA ASN A 3 -21.39 3.37 0.27
C ASN A 3 -20.14 4.14 -0.14
N MET A 4 -19.91 5.26 0.52
CA MET A 4 -18.74 6.08 0.31
C MET A 4 -17.51 5.39 0.92
N ILE A 5 -16.38 5.43 0.21
CA ILE A 5 -15.10 4.95 0.73
C ILE A 5 -14.47 6.07 1.57
N ILE A 6 -14.10 5.73 2.80
CA ILE A 6 -13.45 6.66 3.72
C ILE A 6 -12.04 6.13 4.00
N ILE A 7 -11.05 7.01 3.91
CA ILE A 7 -9.67 6.67 4.26
C ILE A 7 -9.40 7.10 5.69
N ASP A 8 -9.00 6.13 6.50
CA ASP A 8 -8.69 6.33 7.92
C ASP A 8 -7.30 5.81 8.25
N ARG A 9 -6.79 6.19 9.42
CA ARG A 9 -5.56 5.63 9.95
C ARG A 9 -5.84 4.21 10.45
N TYR A 10 -4.89 3.30 10.18
CA TYR A 10 -4.95 1.95 10.72
C TYR A 10 -4.90 1.98 12.26
N ASP A 11 -5.85 1.31 12.91
CA ASP A 11 -5.89 1.12 14.35
C ASP A 11 -5.82 -0.38 14.64
N PRO A 12 -4.71 -0.86 15.23
CA PRO A 12 -4.56 -2.31 15.47
C PRO A 12 -5.64 -2.90 16.36
N ARG A 13 -6.25 -2.10 17.25
CA ARG A 13 -7.28 -2.58 18.17
C ARG A 13 -8.59 -2.93 17.47
N SER A 14 -8.95 -2.16 16.45
CA SER A 14 -10.22 -2.35 15.73
C SER A 14 -10.06 -2.98 14.35
N ASP A 15 -8.87 -2.89 13.74
CA ASP A 15 -8.71 -3.17 12.31
C ASP A 15 -7.93 -4.46 12.02
N LYS A 16 -7.15 -4.95 12.97
CA LYS A 16 -6.19 -6.04 12.73
C LYS A 16 -6.83 -7.34 12.26
N GLU A 17 -7.92 -7.74 12.88
CA GLU A 17 -8.60 -9.00 12.56
C GLU A 17 -9.16 -8.99 11.13
N VAL A 18 -9.80 -7.90 10.74
CA VAL A 18 -10.35 -7.76 9.40
C VAL A 18 -9.24 -7.63 8.37
N LEU A 19 -8.16 -6.93 8.71
CA LEU A 19 -6.99 -6.82 7.84
C LEU A 19 -6.37 -8.20 7.57
N LYS A 20 -6.34 -9.07 8.58
CA LYS A 20 -5.86 -10.44 8.39
C LYS A 20 -6.64 -11.18 7.31
N GLU A 21 -7.97 -11.10 7.36
CA GLU A 21 -8.83 -11.74 6.36
C GLU A 21 -8.56 -11.21 4.95
N ILE A 22 -8.45 -9.89 4.82
CA ILE A 22 -8.18 -9.26 3.53
C ILE A 22 -6.79 -9.64 3.02
N PHE A 23 -5.80 -9.66 3.91
CA PHE A 23 -4.43 -10.04 3.57
C PHE A 23 -4.35 -11.47 3.05
N GLU A 24 -5.01 -12.41 3.72
CA GLU A 24 -5.00 -13.81 3.30
C GLU A 24 -5.66 -13.99 1.93
N ASP A 25 -6.78 -13.32 1.69
CA ASP A 25 -7.42 -13.30 0.38
C ASP A 25 -6.50 -12.70 -0.70
N PHE A 26 -5.87 -11.58 -0.40
CA PHE A 26 -4.96 -10.90 -1.32
C PHE A 26 -3.76 -11.80 -1.70
N ILE A 27 -3.11 -12.42 -0.72
CA ILE A 27 -1.95 -13.27 -0.97
C ILE A 27 -2.31 -14.51 -1.80
N ASN A 28 -3.48 -15.09 -1.57
CA ASN A 28 -3.95 -16.23 -2.33
C ASN A 28 -4.24 -15.90 -3.80
N ASN A 29 -4.52 -14.63 -4.10
CA ASN A 29 -4.86 -14.19 -5.44
C ASN A 29 -3.73 -13.42 -6.15
N LYS A 30 -2.70 -13.01 -5.41
CA LYS A 30 -1.53 -12.27 -5.93
C LYS A 30 -0.25 -13.04 -5.61
N SER A 31 0.05 -14.01 -6.45
CA SER A 31 1.13 -14.98 -6.19
C SER A 31 2.55 -14.44 -6.37
N TYR A 32 2.73 -13.24 -6.88
CA TYR A 32 4.05 -12.69 -7.16
C TYR A 32 4.72 -12.02 -5.95
N PHE A 33 4.02 -11.89 -4.84
CA PHE A 33 4.61 -11.38 -3.60
C PHE A 33 4.51 -12.47 -2.53
N PHE A 34 5.66 -12.92 -2.04
CA PHE A 34 5.70 -13.96 -1.03
C PHE A 34 5.73 -13.36 0.37
N SER A 35 4.67 -13.61 1.12
CA SER A 35 4.59 -13.28 2.52
C SER A 35 3.57 -14.19 3.20
N ASN A 36 3.47 -14.08 4.50
CA ASN A 36 2.42 -14.75 5.27
C ASN A 36 1.98 -13.80 6.39
N TRP A 37 0.87 -14.14 7.02
CA TRP A 37 0.33 -13.28 8.06
C TRP A 37 1.30 -13.06 9.22
N GLU A 38 2.04 -14.08 9.63
CA GLU A 38 2.99 -13.96 10.74
C GLU A 38 4.05 -12.90 10.48
N LYS A 39 4.64 -12.91 9.29
CA LYS A 39 5.64 -11.90 8.90
C LYS A 39 5.02 -10.50 8.81
N PHE A 40 3.86 -10.41 8.21
CA PHE A 40 3.17 -9.13 8.07
C PHE A 40 2.77 -8.58 9.42
N GLU A 41 2.24 -9.41 10.32
CA GLU A 41 1.85 -8.99 11.66
C GLU A 41 3.03 -8.44 12.47
N ILE A 42 4.18 -9.11 12.41
CA ILE A 42 5.40 -8.63 13.07
C ILE A 42 5.77 -7.24 12.56
N GLU A 43 5.73 -7.04 11.25
CA GLU A 43 6.07 -5.74 10.65
C GLU A 43 5.04 -4.66 11.00
N LEU A 44 3.75 -5.00 10.99
CA LEU A 44 2.69 -4.08 11.41
C LEU A 44 2.90 -3.61 12.85
N ASN A 45 3.20 -4.55 13.75
CA ASN A 45 3.41 -4.23 15.15
C ASN A 45 4.62 -3.32 15.35
N LYS A 46 5.72 -3.59 14.63
CA LYS A 46 6.91 -2.72 14.65
C LYS A 46 6.59 -1.31 14.16
N ARG A 47 5.90 -1.20 13.04
CA ARG A 47 5.57 0.10 12.44
C ARG A 47 4.58 0.90 13.29
N THR A 48 3.69 0.23 14.01
CA THR A 48 2.77 0.88 14.94
C THR A 48 3.52 1.61 16.05
N LEU A 49 4.67 1.09 16.47
CA LEU A 49 5.50 1.67 17.51
C LEU A 49 6.56 2.65 16.98
N ASP A 50 6.73 2.71 15.67
CA ASP A 50 7.73 3.55 15.02
C ASP A 50 7.11 4.87 14.60
N LEU A 51 7.58 5.99 15.15
CA LEU A 51 7.06 7.33 14.84
C LEU A 51 7.16 7.65 13.35
N GLN A 52 8.13 7.08 12.65
CA GLN A 52 8.30 7.30 11.22
C GLN A 52 7.19 6.67 10.38
N TYR A 53 6.61 5.57 10.85
CA TYR A 53 5.61 4.80 10.10
C TYR A 53 4.21 4.81 10.70
N ARG A 54 4.08 5.05 11.99
CA ARG A 54 2.80 4.89 12.71
C ARG A 54 1.62 5.61 12.05
N ASN A 55 1.85 6.80 11.52
CA ASN A 55 0.80 7.61 10.91
C ASN A 55 0.68 7.41 9.40
N SER A 56 1.52 6.56 8.80
CA SER A 56 1.52 6.30 7.36
C SER A 56 0.66 5.12 6.96
N MET A 57 0.24 4.30 7.92
CA MET A 57 -0.58 3.14 7.63
C MET A 57 -2.04 3.56 7.54
N VAL A 58 -2.64 3.38 6.38
CA VAL A 58 -4.00 3.83 6.11
C VAL A 58 -4.88 2.67 5.69
N VAL A 59 -6.15 2.77 6.03
CA VAL A 59 -7.17 1.79 5.64
C VAL A 59 -8.27 2.50 4.88
N ALA A 60 -8.80 1.82 3.88
CA ALA A 60 -10.02 2.24 3.20
C ALA A 60 -11.18 1.49 3.82
N LYS A 61 -12.22 2.22 4.18
CA LYS A 61 -13.43 1.65 4.81
C LYS A 61 -14.65 1.94 3.96
N GLU A 62 -15.50 0.94 3.84
CA GLU A 62 -16.80 1.05 3.22
C GLU A 62 -17.84 0.54 4.21
N GLY A 63 -18.79 1.40 4.59
CA GLY A 63 -19.78 1.03 5.60
C GLY A 63 -19.19 0.62 6.94
N GLY A 64 -18.05 1.23 7.33
CA GLY A 64 -17.35 0.92 8.58
C GLY A 64 -16.44 -0.30 8.53
N LYS A 65 -16.41 -1.03 7.41
CA LYS A 65 -15.54 -2.21 7.25
C LYS A 65 -14.33 -1.90 6.40
N ILE A 66 -13.18 -2.44 6.79
CA ILE A 66 -11.96 -2.31 6.00
C ILE A 66 -12.13 -3.07 4.68
N VAL A 67 -11.81 -2.40 3.58
CA VAL A 67 -11.78 -2.98 2.23
C VAL A 67 -10.42 -2.82 1.56
N GLY A 68 -9.50 -2.09 2.17
CA GLY A 68 -8.15 -1.92 1.66
C GLY A 68 -7.19 -1.40 2.71
N PHE A 69 -5.90 -1.61 2.47
CA PHE A 69 -4.80 -1.17 3.34
C PHE A 69 -3.62 -0.76 2.48
N GLY A 70 -2.96 0.32 2.85
CA GLY A 70 -1.73 0.76 2.21
C GLY A 70 -0.80 1.46 3.17
N THR A 71 0.47 1.43 2.82
CA THR A 71 1.52 2.14 3.54
C THR A 71 2.70 2.35 2.61
N TYR A 72 3.69 3.09 3.07
CA TYR A 72 4.94 3.25 2.33
C TYR A 72 6.11 2.65 3.10
N THR A 73 7.25 2.52 2.42
CA THR A 73 8.52 2.18 3.04
C THR A 73 9.54 3.27 2.68
N ILE A 74 10.24 3.76 3.68
CA ILE A 74 11.35 4.69 3.47
C ILE A 74 12.64 3.88 3.47
N PHE A 75 13.47 4.06 2.45
CA PHE A 75 14.80 3.45 2.46
C PHE A 75 15.85 4.49 2.08
N ARG A 76 17.00 4.36 2.71
CA ARG A 76 18.16 5.23 2.47
C ARG A 76 19.26 4.38 1.84
N ASP A 77 19.78 4.83 0.71
CA ASP A 77 20.92 4.16 0.10
C ASP A 77 22.24 4.61 0.78
N TYR A 78 23.33 3.98 0.38
CA TYR A 78 24.63 4.30 0.99
C TYR A 78 25.15 5.70 0.61
N LEU A 79 24.51 6.36 -0.34
CA LEU A 79 24.79 7.76 -0.68
C LEU A 79 24.04 8.75 0.22
N GLY A 80 23.19 8.23 1.13
CA GLY A 80 22.42 9.07 2.04
C GLY A 80 21.13 9.62 1.43
N ILE A 81 20.69 9.08 0.31
CA ILE A 81 19.47 9.54 -0.37
C ILE A 81 18.29 8.72 0.13
N ASP A 82 17.29 9.41 0.66
CA ASP A 82 16.04 8.79 1.08
C ASP A 82 15.08 8.66 -0.12
N ARG A 83 14.47 7.49 -0.22
CA ARG A 83 13.42 7.22 -1.18
C ARG A 83 12.21 6.65 -0.48
N VAL A 84 11.03 7.00 -0.98
CA VAL A 84 9.77 6.46 -0.48
C VAL A 84 9.18 5.57 -1.55
N LEU A 85 8.81 4.36 -1.12
CA LEU A 85 8.29 3.34 -1.99
C LEU A 85 6.91 2.90 -1.51
N ILE A 86 5.92 2.98 -2.37
CA ILE A 86 4.62 2.36 -2.14
C ILE A 86 4.66 1.02 -2.87
N HIS A 87 4.57 -0.06 -2.11
CA HIS A 87 4.86 -1.39 -2.62
C HIS A 87 3.59 -2.13 -3.02
N GLN A 88 2.67 -2.28 -2.08
CA GLN A 88 1.44 -3.02 -2.29
C GLN A 88 0.27 -2.29 -1.66
N ILE A 89 -0.85 -2.34 -2.36
CA ILE A 89 -2.14 -1.96 -1.78
C ILE A 89 -2.92 -3.25 -1.61
N ILE A 90 -3.19 -3.61 -0.37
CA ILE A 90 -3.89 -4.84 -0.04
C ILE A 90 -5.39 -4.58 -0.16
N THR A 91 -6.06 -5.34 -1.00
CA THR A 91 -7.49 -5.19 -1.25
C THR A 91 -8.14 -6.55 -1.41
N LYS A 92 -9.46 -6.61 -1.27
CA LYS A 92 -10.23 -7.79 -1.64
C LYS A 92 -10.24 -7.95 -3.16
N LYS A 93 -10.23 -9.20 -3.62
CA LYS A 93 -10.09 -9.58 -5.02
C LYS A 93 -11.03 -8.85 -5.98
N ASP A 94 -12.30 -8.72 -5.62
CA ASP A 94 -13.34 -8.30 -6.57
C ASP A 94 -13.73 -6.83 -6.46
N ASP A 95 -13.23 -6.10 -5.48
CA ASP A 95 -13.78 -4.79 -5.13
C ASP A 95 -12.89 -3.60 -5.48
N SER A 96 -11.57 -3.81 -5.55
CA SER A 96 -10.61 -2.71 -5.51
C SER A 96 -10.67 -1.76 -6.69
N PHE A 97 -10.67 -2.30 -7.91
CA PHE A 97 -10.58 -1.49 -9.12
C PHE A 97 -11.88 -0.73 -9.39
N LYS A 98 -13.02 -1.42 -9.28
CA LYS A 98 -14.34 -0.84 -9.56
C LYS A 98 -14.70 0.30 -8.61
N LYS A 99 -14.23 0.24 -7.36
CA LYS A 99 -14.55 1.21 -6.33
C LYS A 99 -13.49 2.30 -6.15
N GLY A 100 -12.39 2.21 -6.89
CA GLY A 100 -11.31 3.18 -6.78
C GLY A 100 -10.57 3.15 -5.46
N ILE A 101 -10.55 2.01 -4.78
CA ILE A 101 -9.91 1.87 -3.46
C ILE A 101 -8.43 2.12 -3.55
N GLU A 102 -7.74 1.51 -4.51
CA GLU A 102 -6.30 1.68 -4.69
C GLU A 102 -5.95 3.13 -5.00
N GLU A 103 -6.72 3.77 -5.87
CA GLU A 103 -6.52 5.17 -6.22
C GLU A 103 -6.63 6.08 -5.00
N GLN A 104 -7.66 5.90 -4.18
CA GLN A 104 -7.86 6.73 -2.99
C GLN A 104 -6.76 6.55 -1.96
N ILE A 105 -6.31 5.30 -1.74
CA ILE A 105 -5.21 5.02 -0.83
C ILE A 105 -3.92 5.67 -1.33
N ILE A 106 -3.62 5.53 -2.61
CA ILE A 106 -2.41 6.13 -3.21
C ILE A 106 -2.45 7.64 -3.08
N ARG A 107 -3.57 8.28 -3.37
CA ARG A 107 -3.71 9.74 -3.23
C ARG A 107 -3.46 10.19 -1.80
N GLU A 108 -4.01 9.49 -0.83
CA GLU A 108 -3.83 9.82 0.59
C GLU A 108 -2.37 9.67 1.02
N LEU A 109 -1.72 8.59 0.61
CA LEU A 109 -0.30 8.37 0.91
C LEU A 109 0.57 9.45 0.25
N GLN A 110 0.29 9.83 -0.98
CA GLN A 110 1.03 10.89 -1.67
C GLN A 110 0.89 12.24 -0.96
N LEU A 111 -0.31 12.57 -0.49
CA LEU A 111 -0.52 13.79 0.27
C LEU A 111 0.26 13.79 1.58
N TYR A 112 0.25 12.68 2.29
CA TYR A 112 1.01 12.54 3.53
C TYR A 112 2.50 12.68 3.30
N ILE A 113 3.03 12.01 2.28
CA ILE A 113 4.45 12.06 1.92
C ILE A 113 4.85 13.50 1.60
N LYS A 114 4.06 14.19 0.80
CA LYS A 114 4.34 15.57 0.41
C LYS A 114 4.30 16.53 1.60
N ARG A 115 3.28 16.43 2.43
CA ARG A 115 3.04 17.37 3.54
C ARG A 115 3.91 17.10 4.75
N THR A 116 4.09 15.85 5.10
CA THR A 116 4.76 15.46 6.35
C THR A 116 6.22 15.13 6.13
N LEU A 117 6.55 14.33 5.13
CA LEU A 117 7.93 13.98 4.83
C LEU A 117 8.62 15.05 3.97
N LYS A 118 7.83 15.90 3.34
CA LYS A 118 8.31 17.00 2.45
C LYS A 118 9.15 16.47 1.30
N LEU A 119 8.77 15.31 0.78
CA LEU A 119 9.34 14.73 -0.42
C LEU A 119 8.36 14.93 -1.56
N ASP A 120 8.86 15.18 -2.74
CA ASP A 120 8.05 15.45 -3.93
C ASP A 120 8.13 14.33 -4.97
N LYS A 121 8.72 13.19 -4.60
CA LYS A 121 8.81 12.03 -5.48
C LYS A 121 8.54 10.75 -4.69
N VAL A 122 7.72 9.87 -5.28
CA VAL A 122 7.34 8.58 -4.72
C VAL A 122 7.58 7.53 -5.80
N TYR A 123 8.09 6.39 -5.38
CA TYR A 123 8.28 5.23 -6.26
C TYR A 123 7.25 4.17 -5.99
N PHE A 124 6.91 3.39 -7.02
CA PHE A 124 5.93 2.31 -6.93
C PHE A 124 6.53 1.05 -7.52
N ILE A 125 6.18 -0.10 -6.95
CA ILE A 125 6.47 -1.40 -7.53
C ILE A 125 5.17 -2.00 -8.05
N CYS A 126 5.17 -2.38 -9.32
CA CYS A 126 4.02 -2.99 -9.97
C CYS A 126 4.50 -4.12 -10.87
N PRO A 127 4.01 -5.34 -10.67
CA PRO A 127 4.31 -6.44 -11.59
C PRO A 127 3.76 -6.14 -12.98
N ASP A 128 4.50 -6.54 -14.01
CA ASP A 128 4.05 -6.35 -15.40
C ASP A 128 2.69 -7.02 -15.69
N SER A 129 2.38 -8.09 -14.97
CA SER A 129 1.11 -8.81 -15.11
C SER A 129 -0.09 -8.10 -14.47
N ASP A 130 0.13 -7.08 -13.63
CA ASP A 130 -0.96 -6.39 -12.93
C ASP A 130 -1.48 -5.22 -13.76
N GLY A 131 -2.33 -5.54 -14.74
CA GLY A 131 -2.92 -4.54 -15.62
C GLY A 131 -3.88 -3.59 -14.90
N ALA A 132 -4.56 -4.07 -13.87
CA ALA A 132 -5.48 -3.24 -13.09
C ALA A 132 -4.73 -2.13 -12.36
N LEU A 133 -3.63 -2.46 -11.69
CA LEU A 133 -2.81 -1.47 -11.00
C LEU A 133 -2.16 -0.48 -11.96
N ARG A 134 -1.67 -0.96 -13.12
CA ARG A 134 -1.14 -0.06 -14.15
C ARG A 134 -2.17 0.93 -14.68
N SER A 135 -3.43 0.50 -14.77
CA SER A 135 -4.52 1.40 -15.15
C SER A 135 -4.74 2.51 -14.12
N VAL A 136 -4.64 2.18 -12.84
CA VAL A 136 -4.69 3.19 -11.76
C VAL A 136 -3.51 4.16 -11.90
N PHE A 137 -2.31 3.66 -12.14
CA PHE A 137 -1.13 4.51 -12.34
C PHE A 137 -1.33 5.47 -13.51
N LEU A 138 -1.82 4.97 -14.64
CA LEU A 138 -2.08 5.80 -15.80
C LEU A 138 -3.06 6.93 -15.48
N LYS A 139 -4.12 6.60 -14.77
CA LYS A 139 -5.14 7.58 -14.35
C LYS A 139 -4.55 8.67 -13.43
N LEU A 140 -3.61 8.30 -12.58
CA LEU A 140 -2.96 9.21 -11.65
C LEU A 140 -1.77 9.97 -12.24
N GLY A 141 -1.42 9.70 -13.51
CA GLY A 141 -0.25 10.30 -14.14
C GLY A 141 1.08 9.74 -13.67
N ILE A 142 1.06 8.55 -13.07
CA ILE A 142 2.27 7.87 -12.61
C ILE A 142 2.91 7.19 -13.81
N LYS A 143 4.18 7.51 -14.06
CA LYS A 143 4.92 7.03 -15.23
C LYS A 143 5.94 5.97 -14.83
N LYS A 144 6.24 5.07 -15.78
CA LYS A 144 7.32 4.11 -15.59
C LYS A 144 8.64 4.86 -15.43
N SER A 145 9.41 4.50 -14.41
CA SER A 145 10.71 5.14 -14.16
C SER A 145 11.78 4.63 -15.14
N GLU A 146 12.91 5.34 -15.18
CA GLU A 146 14.07 4.93 -15.96
C GLU A 146 14.80 3.74 -15.34
N TYR A 147 14.52 3.43 -14.07
CA TYR A 147 15.17 2.35 -13.33
C TYR A 147 14.29 1.13 -13.33
N VAL A 148 14.87 -0.05 -13.52
CA VAL A 148 14.19 -1.34 -13.47
C VAL A 148 14.90 -2.23 -12.45
N TRP A 149 14.14 -3.16 -11.87
CA TRP A 149 14.69 -4.14 -10.93
C TRP A 149 15.14 -5.37 -11.70
N TYR A 150 16.33 -5.84 -11.38
CA TYR A 150 16.84 -7.12 -11.87
C TYR A 150 16.98 -8.06 -10.69
N GLU A 151 16.75 -9.36 -10.92
CA GLU A 151 16.98 -10.35 -9.89
C GLU A 151 17.82 -11.50 -10.43
N HIS A 152 18.56 -12.14 -9.55
CA HIS A 152 19.44 -13.25 -9.89
C HIS A 152 19.48 -14.20 -8.70
N GLU A 153 19.08 -15.43 -8.92
CA GLU A 153 19.20 -16.48 -7.90
C GLU A 153 20.67 -16.91 -7.77
N ILE A 154 21.16 -16.96 -6.57
CA ILE A 154 22.55 -17.34 -6.28
C ILE A 154 22.63 -18.60 -5.43
#